data_5eb3b437541daff9b869159a29eb0e65
#
_entry.id   5eb3b437541daff9b869159a29eb0e65
#
_cell.length_a   1.000
_cell.length_b   1.000
_cell.length_c   1.000
_cell.angle_alpha   90.00
_cell.angle_beta   90.00
_cell.angle_gamma   90.00
#
_symmetry.space_group_name_H-M   'P 1'
#
loop_
_entity.id
_entity.type
_entity.pdbx_description
1 polymer ?
#
loop_
_entity_poly.entity_id
_entity_poly.type
_entity_poly.pdbx_seq_one_letter_code
_entity_poly.pdbx_strand_id
1 'polypeptide(L)'
;LGVMLALLAAFVGGQMSVHHNTSVLERDRARLEARVDSLQTSLQSARNELALHRTGTEVAQQAQEQVRSEIRDLRGQLAELEEAVAFYKSVMAPGSVEQGLKIEKLDLAATGNGGEVVFRLVLTQVGDNRNNIAGDVLFRLSGRQGEELVQLNGSDILVEGSETRFRFRYFQELNGRLRLPEAIVPEQITVEAISGARRNQKTEKTYIWQLQERSGAWAG
;
A
#
# COMPACT_ATOMS: atom_id res chain seq x y z
N LEU A 1 47.99 3.70 95.76
CA LEU A 1 46.74 3.34 95.11
C LEU A 1 46.34 4.30 94.00
N GLY A 2 46.43 5.61 94.18
CA GLY A 2 46.04 6.68 93.18
C GLY A 2 46.80 6.63 91.90
N VAL A 3 48.12 6.37 91.90
CA VAL A 3 48.92 6.32 90.65
C VAL A 3 48.57 5.11 89.77
N MET A 4 48.22 3.98 90.37
CA MET A 4 47.80 2.77 89.65
C MET A 4 46.47 2.97 88.96
N LEU A 5 45.56 3.72 89.60
CA LEU A 5 44.24 4.03 89.03
C LEU A 5 44.35 5.02 87.89
N ALA A 6 45.26 5.97 87.95
CA ALA A 6 45.53 6.92 86.87
C ALA A 6 46.16 6.22 85.64
N LEU A 7 47.07 5.28 85.83
CA LEU A 7 47.67 4.50 84.76
C LEU A 7 46.63 3.55 84.10
N LEU A 8 45.74 2.97 84.85
CA LEU A 8 44.63 2.13 84.30
C LEU A 8 43.64 2.99 83.50
N ALA A 9 43.28 4.19 83.96
CA ALA A 9 42.44 5.13 83.28
C ALA A 9 43.08 5.63 81.98
N ALA A 10 44.35 5.91 81.96
CA ALA A 10 45.11 6.32 80.78
C ALA A 10 45.22 5.15 79.74
N PHE A 11 45.42 3.92 80.25
CA PHE A 11 45.46 2.75 79.35
C PHE A 11 44.13 2.44 78.74
N VAL A 12 43.02 2.49 79.46
CA VAL A 12 41.67 2.28 78.99
C VAL A 12 41.25 3.39 78.01
N GLY A 13 41.60 4.68 78.31
CA GLY A 13 41.36 5.79 77.45
C GLY A 13 42.15 5.70 76.14
N GLY A 14 43.41 5.24 76.20
CA GLY A 14 44.24 4.99 75.02
C GLY A 14 43.68 3.88 74.11
N GLN A 15 43.26 2.77 74.69
CA GLN A 15 42.61 1.67 73.93
C GLN A 15 41.29 2.11 73.29
N MET A 16 40.49 2.90 73.99
CA MET A 16 39.22 3.39 73.46
C MET A 16 39.37 4.38 72.29
N SER A 17 40.43 5.21 72.35
CA SER A 17 40.74 6.15 71.25
C SER A 17 41.27 5.46 70.02
N VAL A 18 42.10 4.42 70.15
CA VAL A 18 42.59 3.62 69.01
C VAL A 18 41.46 2.86 68.34
N HIS A 19 40.56 2.24 69.12
CA HIS A 19 39.38 1.55 68.55
C HIS A 19 38.40 2.48 67.81
N HIS A 20 38.26 3.73 68.32
CA HIS A 20 37.38 4.70 67.64
C HIS A 20 37.93 5.15 66.28
N ASN A 21 39.26 5.37 66.23
CA ASN A 21 39.94 5.84 65.01
C ASN A 21 40.03 4.76 63.94
N THR A 22 40.21 3.48 64.30
CA THR A 22 40.19 2.35 63.36
C THR A 22 38.80 2.09 62.78
N SER A 23 37.74 2.25 63.56
CA SER A 23 36.34 2.04 63.05
C SER A 23 35.90 3.15 62.10
N VAL A 24 36.41 4.36 62.20
CA VAL A 24 36.16 5.47 61.24
C VAL A 24 36.87 5.19 59.93
N LEU A 25 38.13 4.79 59.97
CA LEU A 25 38.96 4.47 58.83
C LEU A 25 38.34 3.23 58.03
N GLU A 26 37.89 2.23 58.75
CA GLU A 26 37.23 1.07 58.13
C GLU A 26 35.89 1.44 57.45
N ARG A 27 35.12 2.35 58.08
CA ARG A 27 33.85 2.85 57.44
C ARG A 27 34.13 3.69 56.20
N ASP A 28 35.14 4.55 56.25
CA ASP A 28 35.53 5.37 55.11
C ASP A 28 36.08 4.51 53.96
N ARG A 29 36.89 3.49 54.30
CA ARG A 29 37.35 2.51 53.33
C ARG A 29 36.20 1.73 52.69
N ALA A 30 35.28 1.21 53.49
CA ALA A 30 34.09 0.51 52.97
C ALA A 30 33.21 1.43 52.07
N ARG A 31 33.08 2.72 52.44
CA ARG A 31 32.37 3.71 51.61
C ARG A 31 33.07 3.98 50.29
N LEU A 32 34.39 4.09 50.29
CA LEU A 32 35.20 4.30 49.10
C LEU A 32 35.14 3.06 48.18
N GLU A 33 35.27 1.86 48.75
CA GLU A 33 35.13 0.60 48.01
C GLU A 33 33.74 0.49 47.36
N ALA A 34 32.65 0.75 48.09
CA ALA A 34 31.29 0.77 47.55
C ALA A 34 31.10 1.80 46.46
N ARG A 35 31.78 2.98 46.61
CA ARG A 35 31.72 4.03 45.61
C ARG A 35 32.47 3.66 44.32
N VAL A 36 33.63 3.01 44.45
CA VAL A 36 34.41 2.47 43.32
C VAL A 36 33.58 1.41 42.57
N ASP A 37 32.96 0.48 43.29
CA ASP A 37 32.13 -0.55 42.71
C ASP A 37 30.89 0.01 42.00
N SER A 38 30.23 0.99 42.60
CA SER A 38 29.11 1.69 41.98
C SER A 38 29.50 2.44 40.70
N LEU A 39 30.69 3.11 40.72
CA LEU A 39 31.22 3.79 39.54
C LEU A 39 31.65 2.84 38.46
N GLN A 40 32.24 1.69 38.80
CA GLN A 40 32.58 0.63 37.84
C GLN A 40 31.34 0.06 37.19
N THR A 41 30.29 -0.22 37.97
CA THR A 41 29.01 -0.69 37.44
C THR A 41 28.35 0.33 36.49
N SER A 42 28.35 1.61 36.90
CA SER A 42 27.82 2.70 36.07
C SER A 42 28.61 2.87 34.77
N LEU A 43 29.92 2.76 34.83
CA LEU A 43 30.80 2.86 33.68
C LEU A 43 30.60 1.69 32.73
N GLN A 44 30.40 0.47 33.24
CA GLN A 44 30.09 -0.69 32.44
C GLN A 44 28.72 -0.57 31.77
N SER A 45 27.71 -0.10 32.50
CA SER A 45 26.38 0.16 31.93
C SER A 45 26.41 1.19 30.80
N ALA A 46 27.11 2.29 31.01
CA ALA A 46 27.29 3.35 30.01
C ALA A 46 28.05 2.84 28.76
N ARG A 47 29.05 1.99 28.94
CA ARG A 47 29.77 1.36 27.83
C ARG A 47 28.86 0.41 27.02
N ASN A 48 28.06 -0.39 27.70
CA ASN A 48 27.12 -1.29 27.06
C ASN A 48 26.04 -0.51 26.25
N GLU A 49 25.50 0.55 26.85
CA GLU A 49 24.53 1.42 26.19
C GLU A 49 25.12 2.09 24.95
N LEU A 50 26.36 2.59 25.06
CA LEU A 50 27.06 3.20 23.94
C LEU A 50 27.36 2.18 22.81
N ALA A 51 27.70 0.94 23.17
CA ALA A 51 27.87 -0.14 22.19
C ALA A 51 26.54 -0.45 21.44
N LEU A 52 25.44 -0.55 22.19
CA LEU A 52 24.11 -0.78 21.58
C LEU A 52 23.72 0.37 20.64
N HIS A 53 23.93 1.62 21.06
CA HIS A 53 23.63 2.78 20.20
C HIS A 53 24.49 2.81 18.93
N ARG A 54 25.77 2.49 19.04
CA ARG A 54 26.66 2.42 17.86
C ARG A 54 26.20 1.36 16.87
N THR A 55 25.97 0.14 17.37
CA THR A 55 25.47 -0.95 16.52
C THR A 55 24.13 -0.61 15.89
N GLY A 56 23.20 -0.01 16.66
CA GLY A 56 21.91 0.46 16.15
C GLY A 56 22.05 1.50 15.02
N THR A 57 22.98 2.44 15.16
CA THR A 57 23.24 3.47 14.15
C THR A 57 23.85 2.86 12.87
N GLU A 58 24.80 1.94 13.03
CA GLU A 58 25.42 1.25 11.88
C GLU A 58 24.39 0.44 11.09
N VAL A 59 23.53 -0.33 11.78
CA VAL A 59 22.43 -1.08 11.13
C VAL A 59 21.46 -0.14 10.42
N ALA A 60 21.08 0.98 11.04
CA ALA A 60 20.19 1.96 10.43
C ALA A 60 20.82 2.60 9.18
N GLN A 61 22.10 2.91 9.20
CA GLN A 61 22.82 3.45 8.03
C GLN A 61 22.87 2.42 6.89
N GLN A 62 23.22 1.18 7.19
CA GLN A 62 23.24 0.10 6.19
C GLN A 62 21.85 -0.12 5.56
N ALA A 63 20.80 -0.18 6.39
CA ALA A 63 19.44 -0.29 5.91
C ALA A 63 19.05 0.89 5.00
N GLN A 64 19.43 2.11 5.34
CA GLN A 64 19.18 3.29 4.53
C GLN A 64 19.92 3.24 3.19
N GLU A 65 21.16 2.79 3.17
CA GLU A 65 21.93 2.62 1.92
C GLU A 65 21.32 1.55 1.03
N GLN A 66 20.87 0.44 1.61
CA GLN A 66 20.18 -0.62 0.89
C GLN A 66 18.89 -0.13 0.24
N VAL A 67 18.04 0.58 0.99
CA VAL A 67 16.81 1.18 0.45
C VAL A 67 17.12 2.17 -0.68
N ARG A 68 18.16 2.99 -0.54
CA ARG A 68 18.57 3.91 -1.61
C ARG A 68 19.06 3.17 -2.86
N SER A 69 19.72 2.03 -2.70
CA SER A 69 20.13 1.19 -3.83
C SER A 69 18.92 0.61 -4.54
N GLU A 70 17.99 0.04 -3.79
CA GLU A 70 16.76 -0.54 -4.32
C GLU A 70 15.90 0.48 -5.07
N ILE A 71 15.79 1.70 -4.53
CA ILE A 71 15.11 2.81 -5.24
C ILE A 71 15.80 3.16 -6.56
N ARG A 72 17.13 3.12 -6.62
CA ARG A 72 17.87 3.37 -7.88
C ARG A 72 17.61 2.28 -8.90
N ASP A 73 17.63 1.02 -8.46
CA ASP A 73 17.39 -0.13 -9.32
C ASP A 73 15.96 -0.15 -9.86
N LEU A 74 14.97 0.13 -9.01
CA LEU A 74 13.58 0.26 -9.43
C LEU A 74 13.36 1.41 -10.43
N ARG A 75 14.04 2.55 -10.23
CA ARG A 75 13.98 3.66 -11.21
C ARG A 75 14.62 3.29 -12.54
N GLY A 76 15.70 2.51 -12.50
CA GLY A 76 16.33 1.97 -13.71
C GLY A 76 15.37 1.07 -14.49
N GLN A 77 14.71 0.14 -13.80
CA GLN A 77 13.70 -0.76 -14.41
C GLN A 77 12.51 0.02 -14.97
N LEU A 78 12.04 1.05 -14.26
CA LEU A 78 10.96 1.92 -14.76
C LEU A 78 11.38 2.63 -16.06
N ALA A 79 12.58 3.20 -16.12
CA ALA A 79 13.08 3.87 -17.32
C ALA A 79 13.20 2.91 -18.50
N GLU A 80 13.68 1.69 -18.27
CA GLU A 80 13.78 0.65 -19.29
C GLU A 80 12.39 0.23 -19.81
N LEU A 81 11.42 0.04 -18.91
CA LEU A 81 10.04 -0.26 -19.28
C LEU A 81 9.39 0.90 -20.06
N GLU A 82 9.60 2.13 -19.65
CA GLU A 82 9.10 3.32 -20.36
C GLU A 82 9.69 3.41 -21.77
N GLU A 83 10.98 3.14 -21.93
CA GLU A 83 11.64 3.10 -23.24
C GLU A 83 11.09 1.97 -24.11
N ALA A 84 10.91 0.77 -23.55
CA ALA A 84 10.32 -0.35 -24.26
C ALA A 84 8.88 -0.06 -24.72
N VAL A 85 8.06 0.57 -23.86
CA VAL A 85 6.71 1.01 -24.22
C VAL A 85 6.73 2.09 -25.28
N ALA A 86 7.64 3.06 -25.19
CA ALA A 86 7.79 4.12 -26.21
C ALA A 86 8.21 3.52 -27.55
N PHE A 87 9.16 2.61 -27.55
CA PHE A 87 9.60 1.87 -28.74
C PHE A 87 8.44 1.06 -29.34
N TYR A 88 7.73 0.29 -28.52
CA TYR A 88 6.56 -0.48 -28.98
C TYR A 88 5.49 0.39 -29.62
N LYS A 89 5.17 1.53 -28.99
CA LYS A 89 4.22 2.52 -29.56
C LYS A 89 4.70 3.11 -30.87
N SER A 90 5.99 3.37 -31.04
CA SER A 90 6.55 3.96 -32.26
C SER A 90 6.57 2.98 -33.44
N VAL A 91 6.80 1.69 -33.17
CA VAL A 91 6.97 0.67 -34.20
C VAL A 91 5.64 0.01 -34.57
N MET A 92 4.78 -0.25 -33.57
CA MET A 92 3.54 -1.01 -33.79
C MET A 92 2.29 -0.15 -34.03
N ALA A 93 2.34 1.15 -33.72
CA ALA A 93 1.20 2.05 -33.92
C ALA A 93 1.62 3.43 -34.45
N PRO A 94 2.25 3.53 -35.63
CA PRO A 94 2.72 4.81 -36.18
C PRO A 94 1.61 5.79 -36.60
N GLY A 95 0.33 5.50 -36.36
CA GLY A 95 -0.73 6.34 -36.93
C GLY A 95 -2.10 6.36 -36.27
N SER A 96 -2.34 5.66 -35.18
CA SER A 96 -3.71 5.57 -34.63
C SER A 96 -3.80 5.52 -33.11
N VAL A 97 -3.19 6.48 -32.43
CA VAL A 97 -3.69 6.82 -31.10
C VAL A 97 -4.87 7.76 -31.33
N GLU A 98 -6.06 7.23 -31.56
CA GLU A 98 -7.26 8.04 -31.50
C GLU A 98 -7.31 8.75 -30.16
N GLN A 99 -7.07 10.07 -30.22
CA GLN A 99 -7.12 10.93 -29.04
C GLN A 99 -8.56 11.02 -28.55
N GLY A 100 -8.76 10.87 -27.26
CA GLY A 100 -10.07 11.04 -26.67
C GLY A 100 -10.53 9.88 -25.79
N LEU A 101 -11.83 9.74 -25.68
CA LEU A 101 -12.49 8.69 -24.92
C LEU A 101 -12.30 7.32 -25.57
N LYS A 102 -11.83 6.34 -24.80
CA LYS A 102 -11.60 4.97 -25.25
C LYS A 102 -12.17 3.97 -24.27
N ILE A 103 -12.80 2.93 -24.81
CA ILE A 103 -13.23 1.74 -24.07
C ILE A 103 -12.05 0.77 -24.04
N GLU A 104 -11.43 0.61 -22.87
CA GLU A 104 -10.25 -0.23 -22.74
C GLU A 104 -10.63 -1.70 -22.58
N LYS A 105 -11.47 -1.99 -21.58
CA LYS A 105 -11.82 -3.36 -21.22
C LYS A 105 -13.24 -3.46 -20.69
N LEU A 106 -13.90 -4.58 -21.00
CA LEU A 106 -15.14 -5.02 -20.38
C LEU A 106 -14.94 -6.44 -19.85
N ASP A 107 -15.16 -6.62 -18.55
CA ASP A 107 -15.19 -7.92 -17.90
C ASP A 107 -16.62 -8.24 -17.49
N LEU A 108 -17.03 -9.48 -17.69
CA LEU A 108 -18.34 -9.99 -17.32
C LEU A 108 -18.17 -11.23 -16.44
N ALA A 109 -18.86 -11.29 -15.30
CA ALA A 109 -18.81 -12.43 -14.40
C ALA A 109 -20.21 -12.84 -13.91
N ALA A 110 -20.47 -14.15 -13.82
CA ALA A 110 -21.73 -14.67 -13.28
C ALA A 110 -21.83 -14.41 -11.77
N THR A 111 -23.02 -14.01 -11.28
CA THR A 111 -23.25 -13.80 -9.84
C THR A 111 -23.66 -15.05 -9.09
N GLY A 112 -23.98 -16.15 -9.78
CA GLY A 112 -24.57 -17.36 -9.19
C GLY A 112 -26.09 -17.29 -8.98
N ASN A 113 -26.68 -16.09 -9.06
CA ASN A 113 -28.13 -15.91 -9.14
C ASN A 113 -28.55 -15.96 -10.60
N GLY A 114 -29.38 -16.93 -10.99
CA GLY A 114 -29.75 -17.21 -12.38
C GLY A 114 -30.08 -15.94 -13.17
N GLY A 115 -29.36 -15.72 -14.26
CA GLY A 115 -29.60 -14.64 -15.21
C GLY A 115 -28.97 -13.27 -14.82
N GLU A 116 -28.35 -13.11 -13.67
CA GLU A 116 -27.61 -11.88 -13.32
C GLU A 116 -26.11 -12.02 -13.60
N VAL A 117 -25.54 -11.00 -14.23
CA VAL A 117 -24.13 -10.88 -14.59
C VAL A 117 -23.60 -9.54 -14.08
N VAL A 118 -22.48 -9.56 -13.37
CA VAL A 118 -21.73 -8.34 -12.99
C VAL A 118 -20.87 -7.90 -14.15
N PHE A 119 -20.84 -6.63 -14.44
CA PHE A 119 -19.88 -6.07 -15.39
C PHE A 119 -18.90 -5.12 -14.68
N ARG A 120 -17.68 -5.06 -15.23
CA ARG A 120 -16.65 -4.09 -14.92
C ARG A 120 -16.14 -3.49 -16.22
N LEU A 121 -16.38 -2.21 -16.43
CA LEU A 121 -16.01 -1.46 -17.63
C LEU A 121 -14.92 -0.46 -17.30
N VAL A 122 -13.81 -0.50 -18.02
CA VAL A 122 -12.71 0.45 -17.87
C VAL A 122 -12.71 1.40 -19.05
N LEU A 123 -12.85 2.70 -18.75
CA LEU A 123 -12.76 3.80 -19.69
C LEU A 123 -11.46 4.58 -19.46
N THR A 124 -10.82 5.00 -20.55
CA THR A 124 -9.59 5.81 -20.49
C THR A 124 -9.72 7.04 -21.39
N GLN A 125 -8.97 8.08 -21.06
CA GLN A 125 -8.80 9.25 -21.92
C GLN A 125 -7.37 9.27 -22.44
N VAL A 126 -7.23 9.21 -23.77
CA VAL A 126 -5.92 9.21 -24.45
C VAL A 126 -5.66 10.60 -25.05
N GLY A 127 -4.47 11.16 -24.80
CA GLY A 127 -4.06 12.45 -25.36
C GLY A 127 -4.17 13.61 -24.38
N ASP A 128 -4.92 14.67 -24.69
CA ASP A 128 -5.01 15.90 -23.88
C ASP A 128 -5.86 15.69 -22.61
N ASN A 129 -5.20 15.30 -21.52
CA ASN A 129 -5.80 15.05 -20.22
C ASN A 129 -5.90 16.32 -19.35
N ARG A 130 -5.97 17.52 -19.93
CA ARG A 130 -6.06 18.76 -19.14
C ARG A 130 -7.41 18.97 -18.48
N ASN A 131 -8.48 18.44 -19.07
CA ASN A 131 -9.85 18.59 -18.61
C ASN A 131 -10.49 17.23 -18.31
N ASN A 132 -11.43 17.23 -17.37
CA ASN A 132 -12.28 16.07 -17.13
C ASN A 132 -13.23 15.89 -18.32
N ILE A 133 -13.41 14.66 -18.73
CA ILE A 133 -14.52 14.25 -19.61
C ILE A 133 -15.65 13.67 -18.78
N ALA A 134 -16.87 13.92 -19.20
CA ALA A 134 -18.07 13.38 -18.59
C ALA A 134 -19.06 12.96 -19.68
N GLY A 135 -19.83 11.93 -19.39
CA GLY A 135 -20.80 11.39 -20.34
C GLY A 135 -21.52 10.16 -19.81
N ASP A 136 -22.14 9.44 -20.73
CA ASP A 136 -22.95 8.28 -20.45
C ASP A 136 -22.45 7.07 -21.26
N VAL A 137 -22.67 5.88 -20.68
CA VAL A 137 -22.41 4.60 -21.32
C VAL A 137 -23.74 3.92 -21.65
N LEU A 138 -23.86 3.47 -22.88
CA LEU A 138 -24.98 2.69 -23.36
C LEU A 138 -24.53 1.26 -23.65
N PHE A 139 -25.37 0.30 -23.28
CA PHE A 139 -25.14 -1.11 -23.55
C PHE A 139 -26.16 -1.60 -24.56
N ARG A 140 -25.75 -2.50 -25.43
CA ARG A 140 -26.60 -3.19 -26.39
C ARG A 140 -26.19 -4.66 -26.45
N LEU A 141 -27.11 -5.54 -26.15
CA LEU A 141 -26.88 -6.98 -26.14
C LEU A 141 -27.51 -7.59 -27.38
N SER A 142 -26.75 -8.37 -28.10
CA SER A 142 -27.25 -9.18 -29.22
C SER A 142 -27.18 -10.66 -28.86
N GLY A 143 -28.21 -11.40 -29.14
CA GLY A 143 -28.30 -12.83 -28.84
C GLY A 143 -29.41 -13.51 -29.61
N ARG A 144 -29.68 -14.75 -29.27
CA ARG A 144 -30.75 -15.55 -29.90
C ARG A 144 -31.83 -15.95 -28.92
N GLN A 145 -33.06 -15.87 -29.38
CA GLN A 145 -34.22 -16.45 -28.72
C GLN A 145 -34.79 -17.54 -29.63
N GLY A 146 -34.43 -18.82 -29.37
CA GLY A 146 -34.65 -19.89 -30.31
C GLY A 146 -33.83 -19.72 -31.59
N GLU A 147 -34.47 -19.59 -32.74
CA GLU A 147 -33.80 -19.32 -34.02
C GLU A 147 -33.75 -17.83 -34.40
N GLU A 148 -34.42 -16.97 -33.64
CA GLU A 148 -34.55 -15.54 -33.96
C GLU A 148 -33.44 -14.73 -33.30
N LEU A 149 -32.83 -13.81 -34.08
CA LEU A 149 -31.86 -12.83 -33.57
C LEU A 149 -32.61 -11.71 -32.86
N VAL A 150 -32.27 -11.50 -31.60
CA VAL A 150 -32.84 -10.46 -30.73
C VAL A 150 -31.79 -9.49 -30.28
N GLN A 151 -32.14 -8.21 -30.24
CA GLN A 151 -31.30 -7.15 -29.73
C GLN A 151 -31.99 -6.46 -28.55
N LEU A 152 -31.34 -6.40 -27.41
CA LEU A 152 -31.80 -5.72 -26.21
C LEU A 152 -30.98 -4.45 -25.95
N ASN A 153 -31.66 -3.40 -25.54
CA ASN A 153 -31.00 -2.17 -25.13
C ASN A 153 -30.64 -2.21 -23.64
N GLY A 154 -29.72 -1.34 -23.24
CA GLY A 154 -29.28 -1.22 -21.85
C GLY A 154 -30.43 -0.98 -20.88
N SER A 155 -31.46 -0.21 -21.27
CA SER A 155 -32.67 0.02 -20.46
C SER A 155 -33.40 -1.28 -20.05
N ASP A 156 -33.28 -2.32 -20.86
CA ASP A 156 -34.03 -3.56 -20.68
C ASP A 156 -33.24 -4.59 -19.84
N ILE A 157 -31.93 -4.42 -19.79
CA ILE A 157 -31.01 -5.39 -19.15
C ILE A 157 -30.25 -4.83 -17.93
N LEU A 158 -30.11 -3.51 -17.78
CA LEU A 158 -29.41 -2.91 -16.64
C LEU A 158 -30.26 -3.02 -15.37
N VAL A 159 -29.62 -3.49 -14.29
CA VAL A 159 -30.23 -3.50 -12.96
C VAL A 159 -30.06 -2.11 -12.33
N GLU A 160 -31.07 -1.69 -11.58
CA GLU A 160 -31.07 -0.41 -10.87
C GLU A 160 -29.84 -0.28 -9.94
N GLY A 161 -29.21 0.89 -9.94
CA GLY A 161 -27.97 1.15 -9.21
C GLY A 161 -26.69 0.81 -9.99
N SER A 162 -26.79 0.36 -11.25
CA SER A 162 -25.61 0.18 -12.12
C SER A 162 -25.05 1.54 -12.55
N GLU A 163 -23.72 1.65 -12.52
CA GLU A 163 -23.03 2.88 -12.93
C GLU A 163 -22.99 2.97 -14.46
N THR A 164 -23.67 3.95 -15.04
CA THR A 164 -23.67 4.24 -16.46
C THR A 164 -23.13 5.62 -16.81
N ARG A 165 -22.95 6.50 -15.80
CA ARG A 165 -22.36 7.81 -15.98
C ARG A 165 -20.90 7.82 -15.63
N PHE A 166 -20.10 8.52 -16.43
CA PHE A 166 -18.70 8.71 -16.14
C PHE A 166 -18.31 10.19 -16.03
N ARG A 167 -17.31 10.46 -15.19
CA ARG A 167 -16.64 11.74 -15.11
C ARG A 167 -15.22 11.56 -14.60
N PHE A 168 -14.25 11.61 -15.50
CA PHE A 168 -12.86 11.36 -15.13
C PHE A 168 -11.88 12.20 -15.96
N ARG A 169 -10.62 12.18 -15.55
CA ARG A 169 -9.52 12.86 -16.23
C ARG A 169 -8.60 11.89 -16.95
N TYR A 170 -8.30 10.76 -16.36
CA TYR A 170 -7.37 9.76 -16.89
C TYR A 170 -8.06 8.46 -17.22
N PHE A 171 -8.70 7.86 -16.23
CA PHE A 171 -9.48 6.65 -16.36
C PHE A 171 -10.59 6.60 -15.31
N GLN A 172 -11.59 5.78 -15.56
CA GLN A 172 -12.63 5.43 -14.60
C GLN A 172 -13.06 3.98 -14.83
N GLU A 173 -13.30 3.30 -13.73
CA GLU A 173 -13.94 2.00 -13.70
C GLU A 173 -15.40 2.19 -13.34
N LEU A 174 -16.29 1.60 -14.13
CA LEU A 174 -17.73 1.56 -13.90
C LEU A 174 -18.14 0.13 -13.61
N ASN A 175 -18.89 -0.04 -12.54
CA ASN A 175 -19.37 -1.34 -12.09
C ASN A 175 -20.90 -1.37 -12.11
N GLY A 176 -21.45 -2.55 -12.39
CA GLY A 176 -22.89 -2.71 -12.36
C GLY A 176 -23.31 -4.13 -12.63
N ARG A 177 -24.62 -4.32 -12.75
CA ARG A 177 -25.25 -5.62 -13.00
C ARG A 177 -26.14 -5.57 -14.22
N LEU A 178 -26.10 -6.64 -14.98
CA LEU A 178 -26.99 -6.92 -16.11
C LEU A 178 -27.91 -8.09 -15.71
N ARG A 179 -29.17 -7.99 -16.03
CA ARG A 179 -30.13 -9.08 -15.89
C ARG A 179 -30.58 -9.52 -17.27
N LEU A 180 -30.32 -10.78 -17.60
CA LEU A 180 -30.69 -11.36 -18.86
C LEU A 180 -32.03 -12.07 -18.73
N PRO A 181 -32.95 -11.89 -19.69
CA PRO A 181 -34.14 -12.73 -19.82
C PRO A 181 -33.74 -14.20 -20.03
N GLU A 182 -34.42 -15.12 -19.35
CA GLU A 182 -34.10 -16.57 -19.39
C GLU A 182 -34.16 -17.19 -20.78
N ALA A 183 -34.96 -16.60 -21.69
CA ALA A 183 -35.15 -17.11 -23.02
C ALA A 183 -34.06 -16.73 -24.03
N ILE A 184 -33.09 -15.90 -23.66
CA ILE A 184 -32.09 -15.35 -24.57
C ILE A 184 -30.72 -15.97 -24.31
N VAL A 185 -30.11 -16.48 -25.37
CA VAL A 185 -28.71 -16.91 -25.40
C VAL A 185 -27.88 -15.74 -25.93
N PRO A 186 -27.10 -15.05 -25.04
CA PRO A 186 -26.33 -13.89 -25.46
C PRO A 186 -25.13 -14.31 -26.32
N GLU A 187 -24.85 -13.56 -27.38
CA GLU A 187 -23.71 -13.79 -28.27
C GLU A 187 -22.68 -12.66 -28.20
N GLN A 188 -23.14 -11.42 -28.17
CA GLN A 188 -22.28 -10.24 -28.18
C GLN A 188 -22.88 -9.12 -27.34
N ILE A 189 -22.00 -8.31 -26.74
CA ILE A 189 -22.37 -7.09 -26.06
C ILE A 189 -21.60 -5.92 -26.66
N THR A 190 -22.30 -4.90 -27.08
CA THR A 190 -21.75 -3.66 -27.61
C THR A 190 -21.87 -2.59 -26.53
N VAL A 191 -20.75 -1.96 -26.24
CA VAL A 191 -20.65 -0.82 -25.31
C VAL A 191 -20.39 0.43 -26.13
N GLU A 192 -21.19 1.45 -25.91
CA GLU A 192 -21.07 2.75 -26.53
C GLU A 192 -20.87 3.80 -25.42
N ALA A 193 -19.78 4.55 -25.46
CA ALA A 193 -19.52 5.65 -24.53
C ALA A 193 -19.60 6.98 -25.27
N ILE A 194 -20.44 7.88 -24.78
CA ILE A 194 -20.72 9.18 -25.39
C ILE A 194 -20.34 10.29 -24.40
N SER A 195 -19.42 11.16 -24.80
CA SER A 195 -19.05 12.32 -24.01
C SER A 195 -19.87 13.53 -24.42
N GLY A 196 -20.56 14.15 -23.46
CA GLY A 196 -21.35 15.38 -23.65
C GLY A 196 -20.54 16.68 -23.66
N ALA A 197 -19.22 16.65 -23.41
CA ALA A 197 -18.36 17.83 -23.42
C ALA A 197 -18.04 18.27 -24.85
N ARG A 198 -17.66 19.55 -25.07
CA ARG A 198 -17.36 20.34 -26.30
C ARG A 198 -16.82 19.61 -27.55
N ARG A 199 -16.47 18.34 -27.43
CA ARG A 199 -16.13 17.41 -28.52
C ARG A 199 -17.04 16.21 -28.35
N ASN A 200 -18.16 16.17 -29.00
CA ASN A 200 -19.10 15.04 -29.05
C ASN A 200 -18.34 13.73 -29.42
N GLN A 201 -17.55 13.21 -28.48
CA GLN A 201 -16.74 12.01 -28.70
C GLN A 201 -17.62 10.80 -28.45
N LYS A 202 -17.73 9.97 -29.44
CA LYS A 202 -18.42 8.70 -29.38
C LYS A 202 -17.40 7.61 -29.63
N THR A 203 -17.32 6.64 -28.75
CA THR A 203 -16.55 5.42 -28.96
C THR A 203 -17.44 4.21 -28.74
N GLU A 204 -17.30 3.21 -29.58
CA GLU A 204 -18.07 1.99 -29.54
C GLU A 204 -17.14 0.79 -29.64
N LYS A 205 -17.41 -0.25 -28.85
CA LYS A 205 -16.65 -1.50 -28.88
C LYS A 205 -17.55 -2.68 -28.62
N THR A 206 -17.45 -3.69 -29.50
CA THR A 206 -18.22 -4.93 -29.39
C THR A 206 -17.32 -6.02 -28.82
N TYR A 207 -17.87 -6.76 -27.88
CA TYR A 207 -17.23 -7.90 -27.22
C TYR A 207 -18.07 -9.15 -27.44
N ILE A 208 -17.39 -10.28 -27.63
CA ILE A 208 -18.04 -11.59 -27.61
C ILE A 208 -18.51 -11.85 -26.19
N TRP A 209 -19.72 -12.38 -26.00
CA TRP A 209 -20.23 -12.71 -24.69
C TRP A 209 -19.45 -13.86 -24.07
N GLN A 210 -18.61 -13.58 -23.09
CA GLN A 210 -17.84 -14.57 -22.34
C GLN A 210 -17.88 -14.22 -20.87
N LEU A 211 -18.37 -15.15 -20.05
CA LEU A 211 -18.36 -14.99 -18.59
C LEU A 211 -17.05 -15.51 -18.04
N GLN A 212 -16.37 -14.69 -17.25
CA GLN A 212 -15.19 -15.09 -16.49
C GLN A 212 -15.62 -15.81 -15.21
N GLU A 213 -14.88 -16.85 -14.83
CA GLU A 213 -15.04 -17.42 -13.50
C GLU A 213 -14.69 -16.37 -12.44
N ARG A 214 -15.51 -16.28 -11.42
CA ARG A 214 -15.38 -15.32 -10.32
C ARG A 214 -14.11 -15.60 -9.52
N SER A 215 -12.97 -15.05 -9.93
CA SER A 215 -11.78 -14.99 -9.08
C SER A 215 -12.01 -13.90 -8.03
N GLY A 216 -11.46 -14.08 -6.80
CA GLY A 216 -11.73 -13.23 -5.63
C GLY A 216 -11.47 -11.71 -5.74
N ALA A 217 -11.17 -11.21 -6.93
CA ALA A 217 -11.00 -9.78 -7.25
C ALA A 217 -12.32 -8.99 -7.42
N TRP A 218 -13.49 -9.67 -7.31
CA TRP A 218 -14.84 -9.08 -7.52
C TRP A 218 -15.58 -8.80 -6.20
N ALA A 219 -14.90 -8.93 -5.03
CA ALA A 219 -15.46 -8.62 -3.73
C ALA A 219 -15.10 -7.17 -3.34
N GLY A 220 -15.98 -6.26 -3.66
CA GLY A 220 -15.94 -4.86 -3.26
C GLY A 220 -17.34 -4.31 -3.18
#